data_888fc81a3c3ca95f0ea835d0a9fd9c99
#
_entry.id   888fc81a3c3ca95f0ea835d0a9fd9c99
#
_cell.length_a   1.000
_cell.length_b   1.000
_cell.length_c   1.000
_cell.angle_alpha   90.00
_cell.angle_beta   90.00
_cell.angle_gamma   90.00
#
_symmetry.space_group_name_H-M   'P 1'
#
loop_
_entity.id
_entity.type
_entity.pdbx_description
1 polymer ?
#
loop_
_entity_poly.entity_id
_entity_poly.type
_entity_poly.pdbx_seq_one_letter_code
_entity_poly.pdbx_strand_id
1 'polypeptide(L)'
;MKMIKHQLVPAKDWIIENQNKSGSISWDHRGKCDPWDHCECLIALAIYEEWDAFNKGIEWFFNNLNAEGGIASEFINGKVTKGYTESHHAPYVFLPLYQKFLIDNDIDYLVKYKKEIQSIYNSTLAFADSEGFLFWAKDEDGYSDNSLITASCSVHISLKTYEKIAITLDLDCNHEKILLNQEKINSKKFDRDGISRKRFSMDNYYPFLCGIGDDKLISKTLSNFYNEGLGIKCVIEEPWVT
;
A
#
# COMPACT_ATOMS: atom_id res chain seq x y z
N MET A 1 10.76 13.03 -17.02
CA MET A 1 11.03 11.75 -16.34
C MET A 1 12.51 11.40 -16.22
N LYS A 2 13.35 11.45 -17.28
CA LYS A 2 14.81 11.12 -17.21
C LYS A 2 15.57 11.94 -16.14
N MET A 3 15.29 13.23 -16.01
CA MET A 3 16.02 14.11 -15.07
C MET A 3 15.75 13.76 -13.60
N ILE A 4 14.53 13.38 -13.26
CA ILE A 4 14.14 12.94 -11.91
C ILE A 4 14.79 11.60 -11.53
N LYS A 5 14.88 10.65 -12.48
CA LYS A 5 15.56 9.37 -12.21
C LYS A 5 16.99 9.56 -11.68
N HIS A 6 17.77 10.45 -12.26
CA HIS A 6 19.15 10.69 -11.80
C HIS A 6 19.26 11.24 -10.38
N GLN A 7 18.29 12.06 -9.95
CA GLN A 7 18.27 12.64 -8.60
C GLN A 7 17.92 11.62 -7.52
N LEU A 8 17.22 10.54 -7.87
CA LEU A 8 16.75 9.52 -6.94
C LEU A 8 17.62 8.25 -6.91
N VAL A 9 18.75 8.21 -7.66
CA VAL A 9 19.69 7.09 -7.64
C VAL A 9 20.16 6.75 -6.22
N PRO A 10 20.56 7.72 -5.36
CA PRO A 10 20.98 7.41 -4.00
C PRO A 10 19.89 6.73 -3.17
N ALA A 11 18.63 7.10 -3.36
CA ALA A 11 17.50 6.46 -2.68
C ALA A 11 17.31 5.01 -3.16
N LYS A 12 17.44 4.75 -4.46
CA LYS A 12 17.40 3.42 -5.04
C LYS A 12 18.55 2.55 -4.50
N ASP A 13 19.78 3.07 -4.45
CA ASP A 13 20.95 2.34 -3.92
C ASP A 13 20.74 2.00 -2.44
N TRP A 14 20.20 2.94 -1.65
CA TRP A 14 19.85 2.71 -0.24
C TRP A 14 18.81 1.59 -0.07
N ILE A 15 17.78 1.53 -0.94
CA ILE A 15 16.79 0.44 -0.93
C ILE A 15 17.48 -0.92 -1.13
N ILE A 16 18.39 -1.02 -2.10
CA ILE A 16 19.13 -2.27 -2.38
C ILE A 16 20.03 -2.64 -1.20
N GLU A 17 20.73 -1.69 -0.59
CA GLU A 17 21.61 -1.92 0.57
C GLU A 17 20.82 -2.41 1.81
N ASN A 18 19.56 -1.98 1.97
CA ASN A 18 18.69 -2.39 3.06
C ASN A 18 17.84 -3.64 2.77
N GLN A 19 17.97 -4.21 1.56
CA GLN A 19 17.35 -5.48 1.26
C GLN A 19 18.14 -6.61 1.91
N ASN A 20 17.49 -7.37 2.80
CA ASN A 20 18.14 -8.50 3.43
C ASN A 20 18.23 -9.73 2.49
N LYS A 21 18.94 -10.78 2.96
CA LYS A 21 19.18 -11.98 2.15
C LYS A 21 17.89 -12.74 1.79
N SER A 22 16.82 -12.63 2.58
CA SER A 22 15.53 -13.26 2.30
C SER A 22 14.70 -12.48 1.28
N GLY A 23 15.06 -11.23 0.99
CA GLY A 23 14.37 -10.36 0.04
C GLY A 23 13.56 -9.23 0.67
N SER A 24 13.27 -9.26 2.00
CA SER A 24 12.57 -8.15 2.64
C SER A 24 13.40 -6.87 2.61
N ILE A 25 12.75 -5.73 2.42
CA ILE A 25 13.38 -4.41 2.43
C ILE A 25 12.99 -3.74 3.72
N SER A 26 14.00 -3.39 4.52
CA SER A 26 13.81 -2.84 5.87
C SER A 26 13.81 -1.32 5.84
N TRP A 27 13.13 -0.70 6.81
CA TRP A 27 13.14 0.76 7.02
C TRP A 27 14.54 1.28 7.34
N ASP A 28 15.29 0.47 8.07
CA ASP A 28 16.64 0.80 8.51
C ASP A 28 17.43 -0.49 8.89
N HIS A 29 18.64 -0.29 9.37
CA HIS A 29 19.54 -1.37 9.78
C HIS A 29 19.04 -2.22 10.98
N ARG A 30 17.95 -1.82 11.66
CA ARG A 30 17.32 -2.61 12.73
C ARG A 30 16.49 -3.76 12.18
N GLY A 31 16.27 -3.78 10.86
CA GLY A 31 15.61 -4.87 10.16
C GLY A 31 14.09 -4.88 10.25
N LYS A 32 13.47 -3.75 10.64
CA LYS A 32 12.02 -3.59 10.62
C LYS A 32 11.53 -3.49 9.19
N CYS A 33 10.56 -4.32 8.83
CA CYS A 33 9.91 -4.33 7.51
C CYS A 33 8.39 -4.29 7.70
N ASP A 34 7.78 -3.35 7.03
CA ASP A 34 6.34 -3.21 6.84
C ASP A 34 6.01 -3.61 5.39
N PRO A 35 5.02 -4.49 5.16
CA PRO A 35 4.69 -4.95 3.80
C PRO A 35 4.28 -3.86 2.83
N TRP A 36 3.66 -2.78 3.32
CA TRP A 36 3.26 -1.66 2.47
C TRP A 36 4.47 -0.89 1.97
N ASP A 37 5.34 -0.45 2.88
CA ASP A 37 6.58 0.25 2.52
C ASP A 37 7.51 -0.62 1.68
N HIS A 38 7.53 -1.94 1.94
CA HIS A 38 8.23 -2.90 1.11
C HIS A 38 7.74 -2.87 -0.35
N CYS A 39 6.43 -2.84 -0.58
CA CYS A 39 5.86 -2.73 -1.92
C CYS A 39 6.18 -1.37 -2.58
N GLU A 40 6.23 -0.27 -1.84
CA GLU A 40 6.66 1.02 -2.38
C GLU A 40 8.12 0.98 -2.84
N CYS A 41 8.98 0.33 -2.07
CA CYS A 41 10.36 0.08 -2.49
C CYS A 41 10.43 -0.78 -3.76
N LEU A 42 9.57 -1.81 -3.89
CA LEU A 42 9.49 -2.63 -5.11
C LEU A 42 9.05 -1.82 -6.34
N ILE A 43 8.12 -0.86 -6.18
CA ILE A 43 7.76 0.05 -7.28
C ILE A 43 8.98 0.85 -7.73
N ALA A 44 9.78 1.36 -6.79
CA ALA A 44 11.02 2.06 -7.11
C ALA A 44 12.02 1.15 -7.84
N LEU A 45 12.25 -0.07 -7.35
CA LEU A 45 13.13 -1.05 -8.00
C LEU A 45 12.68 -1.38 -9.42
N ALA A 46 11.36 -1.56 -9.65
CA ALA A 46 10.82 -1.79 -11.00
C ALA A 46 11.10 -0.60 -11.94
N ILE A 47 10.90 0.64 -11.47
CA ILE A 47 11.17 1.86 -12.27
C ILE A 47 12.63 1.94 -12.68
N TYR A 48 13.56 1.45 -11.86
CA TYR A 48 15.01 1.41 -12.16
C TYR A 48 15.43 0.12 -12.85
N GLU A 49 14.53 -0.83 -13.07
CA GLU A 49 14.78 -2.12 -13.70
C GLU A 49 15.80 -2.98 -12.92
N GLU A 50 15.84 -2.84 -11.60
CA GLU A 50 16.68 -3.62 -10.67
C GLU A 50 16.05 -5.00 -10.41
N TRP A 51 15.96 -5.80 -11.46
CA TRP A 51 15.13 -7.04 -11.47
C TRP A 51 15.56 -8.09 -10.46
N ASP A 52 16.87 -8.21 -10.17
CA ASP A 52 17.34 -9.18 -9.18
C ASP A 52 16.82 -8.84 -7.77
N ALA A 53 16.91 -7.58 -7.38
CA ALA A 53 16.41 -7.10 -6.09
C ALA A 53 14.87 -7.14 -6.05
N PHE A 54 14.22 -6.71 -7.13
CA PHE A 54 12.77 -6.78 -7.28
C PHE A 54 12.24 -8.21 -7.11
N ASN A 55 12.79 -9.18 -7.85
CA ASN A 55 12.33 -10.56 -7.81
C ASN A 55 12.49 -11.19 -6.42
N LYS A 56 13.61 -10.96 -5.74
CA LYS A 56 13.81 -11.40 -4.37
C LYS A 56 12.75 -10.82 -3.42
N GLY A 57 12.42 -9.55 -3.59
CA GLY A 57 11.39 -8.89 -2.77
C GLY A 57 9.99 -9.44 -3.03
N ILE A 58 9.62 -9.68 -4.28
CA ILE A 58 8.33 -10.31 -4.63
C ILE A 58 8.26 -11.74 -4.10
N GLU A 59 9.33 -12.54 -4.22
CA GLU A 59 9.37 -13.89 -3.68
C GLU A 59 9.24 -13.89 -2.14
N TRP A 60 9.92 -12.97 -1.46
CA TRP A 60 9.76 -12.80 -0.02
C TRP A 60 8.30 -12.50 0.34
N PHE A 61 7.68 -11.56 -0.36
CA PHE A 61 6.31 -11.15 -0.10
C PHE A 61 5.33 -12.33 -0.20
N PHE A 62 5.36 -13.06 -1.31
CA PHE A 62 4.45 -14.19 -1.52
C PHE A 62 4.73 -15.38 -0.59
N ASN A 63 5.99 -15.61 -0.20
CA ASN A 63 6.36 -16.66 0.76
C ASN A 63 5.90 -16.34 2.19
N ASN A 64 5.51 -15.10 2.49
CA ASN A 64 5.02 -14.68 3.80
C ASN A 64 3.50 -14.44 3.84
N LEU A 65 2.77 -14.78 2.78
CA LEU A 65 1.31 -14.80 2.82
C LEU A 65 0.83 -15.91 3.76
N ASN A 66 -0.22 -15.59 4.52
CA ASN A 66 -0.94 -16.61 5.28
C ASN A 66 -1.88 -17.42 4.37
N ALA A 67 -2.52 -18.45 4.91
CA ALA A 67 -3.42 -19.35 4.15
C ALA A 67 -4.65 -18.62 3.56
N GLU A 68 -5.02 -17.45 4.11
CA GLU A 68 -6.15 -16.65 3.63
C GLU A 68 -5.74 -15.61 2.57
N GLY A 69 -4.45 -15.46 2.27
CA GLY A 69 -3.92 -14.46 1.33
C GLY A 69 -3.63 -13.10 1.97
N GLY A 70 -3.66 -13.00 3.30
CA GLY A 70 -3.18 -11.84 4.05
C GLY A 70 -1.69 -11.93 4.33
N ILE A 71 -1.10 -10.84 4.84
CA ILE A 71 0.29 -10.80 5.29
C ILE A 71 0.34 -10.14 6.68
N ALA A 72 1.24 -10.63 7.55
CA ALA A 72 1.44 -10.07 8.88
C ALA A 72 1.85 -8.60 8.81
N SER A 73 1.40 -7.79 9.77
CA SER A 73 1.57 -6.33 9.74
C SER A 73 3.02 -5.88 9.86
N GLU A 74 3.86 -6.60 10.62
CA GLU A 74 5.25 -6.18 10.85
C GLU A 74 6.19 -7.37 11.00
N PHE A 75 7.39 -7.20 10.43
CA PHE A 75 8.50 -8.14 10.56
C PHE A 75 9.73 -7.42 11.11
N ILE A 76 10.52 -8.10 11.95
CA ILE A 76 11.85 -7.65 12.35
C ILE A 76 12.83 -8.78 12.07
N ASN A 77 13.84 -8.51 11.24
CA ASN A 77 14.83 -9.49 10.79
C ASN A 77 14.18 -10.79 10.23
N GLY A 78 13.11 -10.63 9.45
CA GLY A 78 12.37 -11.72 8.82
C GLY A 78 11.45 -12.51 9.75
N LYS A 79 11.31 -12.13 11.01
CA LYS A 79 10.39 -12.75 11.97
C LYS A 79 9.17 -11.86 12.16
N VAL A 80 7.97 -12.45 12.14
CA VAL A 80 6.73 -11.75 12.48
C VAL A 80 6.79 -11.21 13.90
N THR A 81 6.54 -9.91 14.07
CA THR A 81 6.45 -9.23 15.37
C THR A 81 5.06 -8.72 15.67
N LYS A 82 4.26 -8.44 14.60
CA LYS A 82 2.83 -8.17 14.71
C LYS A 82 2.10 -9.08 13.76
N GLY A 83 1.41 -10.09 14.29
CA GLY A 83 0.78 -11.16 13.52
C GLY A 83 -0.59 -10.81 12.93
N TYR A 84 -1.23 -9.72 13.38
CA TYR A 84 -2.49 -9.29 12.76
C TYR A 84 -2.26 -8.84 11.30
N THR A 85 -3.31 -8.91 10.49
CA THR A 85 -3.26 -8.48 9.07
C THR A 85 -3.97 -7.15 8.90
N GLU A 86 -3.42 -6.27 8.08
CA GLU A 86 -4.05 -5.02 7.71
C GLU A 86 -4.63 -5.11 6.30
N SER A 87 -5.80 -4.52 6.10
CA SER A 87 -6.56 -4.63 4.84
C SER A 87 -5.80 -4.18 3.59
N HIS A 88 -4.87 -3.26 3.75
CA HIS A 88 -4.14 -2.63 2.64
C HIS A 88 -2.76 -3.24 2.36
N HIS A 89 -2.19 -4.03 3.28
CA HIS A 89 -0.84 -4.56 3.13
C HIS A 89 -0.73 -5.56 1.97
N ALA A 90 -1.57 -6.59 1.98
CA ALA A 90 -1.48 -7.63 0.96
C ALA A 90 -1.82 -7.13 -0.46
N PRO A 91 -2.94 -6.41 -0.71
CA PRO A 91 -3.30 -6.01 -2.06
C PRO A 91 -2.36 -4.96 -2.67
N TYR A 92 -1.55 -4.27 -1.86
CA TYR A 92 -0.63 -3.26 -2.38
C TYR A 92 0.43 -3.83 -3.30
N VAL A 93 0.72 -5.14 -3.22
CA VAL A 93 1.63 -5.85 -4.14
C VAL A 93 1.18 -5.81 -5.60
N PHE A 94 -0.09 -5.58 -5.87
CA PHE A 94 -0.59 -5.44 -7.25
C PHE A 94 0.07 -4.28 -7.99
N LEU A 95 0.45 -3.21 -7.27
CA LEU A 95 1.10 -2.04 -7.87
C LEU A 95 2.48 -2.38 -8.47
N PRO A 96 3.46 -2.90 -7.69
CA PRO A 96 4.76 -3.26 -8.25
C PRO A 96 4.68 -4.38 -9.30
N LEU A 97 3.77 -5.35 -9.16
CA LEU A 97 3.57 -6.40 -10.17
C LEU A 97 3.13 -5.82 -11.51
N TYR A 98 2.12 -4.94 -11.48
CA TYR A 98 1.63 -4.31 -12.69
C TYR A 98 2.64 -3.29 -13.26
N GLN A 99 3.38 -2.59 -12.40
CA GLN A 99 4.47 -1.70 -12.82
C GLN A 99 5.56 -2.47 -13.59
N LYS A 100 5.95 -3.65 -13.10
CA LYS A 100 6.90 -4.52 -13.83
C LYS A 100 6.32 -4.90 -15.19
N PHE A 101 5.08 -5.40 -15.23
CA PHE A 101 4.41 -5.79 -16.47
C PHE A 101 4.34 -4.65 -17.50
N LEU A 102 4.11 -3.41 -17.05
CA LEU A 102 4.11 -2.24 -17.95
C LEU A 102 5.47 -1.92 -18.55
N ILE A 103 6.56 -2.34 -17.89
CA ILE A 103 7.94 -2.05 -18.33
C ILE A 103 8.44 -3.12 -19.29
N ASP A 104 8.28 -4.40 -18.95
CA ASP A 104 8.89 -5.52 -19.70
C ASP A 104 7.87 -6.37 -20.49
N ASN A 105 6.56 -6.14 -20.27
CA ASN A 105 5.46 -6.89 -20.90
C ASN A 105 5.51 -8.41 -20.66
N ASP A 106 6.13 -8.85 -19.56
CA ASP A 106 6.29 -10.26 -19.19
C ASP A 106 4.99 -10.79 -18.53
N ILE A 107 4.11 -11.35 -19.36
CA ILE A 107 2.86 -11.97 -18.88
C ILE A 107 3.12 -13.23 -18.08
N ASP A 108 4.15 -14.01 -18.40
CA ASP A 108 4.47 -15.26 -17.72
C ASP A 108 4.82 -15.00 -16.25
N TYR A 109 5.39 -13.84 -15.96
CA TYR A 109 5.64 -13.40 -14.59
C TYR A 109 4.33 -13.24 -13.78
N LEU A 110 3.30 -12.64 -14.36
CA LEU A 110 1.99 -12.54 -13.73
C LEU A 110 1.30 -13.91 -13.61
N VAL A 111 1.42 -14.75 -14.64
CA VAL A 111 0.88 -16.11 -14.64
C VAL A 111 1.51 -16.96 -13.54
N LYS A 112 2.82 -16.81 -13.29
CA LYS A 112 3.54 -17.50 -12.19
C LYS A 112 2.86 -17.30 -10.84
N TYR A 113 2.34 -16.09 -10.58
CA TYR A 113 1.74 -15.70 -9.29
C TYR A 113 0.21 -15.60 -9.32
N LYS A 114 -0.44 -16.18 -10.34
CA LYS A 114 -1.90 -16.08 -10.54
C LYS A 114 -2.69 -16.53 -9.31
N LYS A 115 -2.26 -17.58 -8.63
CA LYS A 115 -2.95 -18.15 -7.45
C LYS A 115 -2.85 -17.21 -6.25
N GLU A 116 -1.68 -16.68 -6.00
CA GLU A 116 -1.42 -15.73 -4.91
C GLU A 116 -2.15 -14.41 -5.14
N ILE A 117 -2.14 -13.90 -6.36
CA ILE A 117 -2.91 -12.71 -6.78
C ILE A 117 -4.40 -12.90 -6.48
N GLN A 118 -4.98 -14.05 -6.86
CA GLN A 118 -6.38 -14.37 -6.60
C GLN A 118 -6.67 -14.52 -5.10
N SER A 119 -5.76 -15.14 -4.35
CA SER A 119 -5.89 -15.32 -2.90
C SER A 119 -5.89 -13.96 -2.18
N ILE A 120 -4.97 -13.08 -2.51
CA ILE A 120 -4.91 -11.71 -1.98
C ILE A 120 -6.20 -10.94 -2.30
N TYR A 121 -6.67 -11.03 -3.54
CA TYR A 121 -7.92 -10.37 -3.94
C TYR A 121 -9.09 -10.84 -3.08
N ASN A 122 -9.28 -12.15 -2.92
CA ASN A 122 -10.36 -12.71 -2.11
C ASN A 122 -10.23 -12.29 -0.63
N SER A 123 -9.02 -12.32 -0.08
CA SER A 123 -8.73 -11.84 1.27
C SER A 123 -9.12 -10.37 1.45
N THR A 124 -8.80 -9.54 0.46
CA THR A 124 -9.13 -8.10 0.48
C THR A 124 -10.64 -7.86 0.52
N LEU A 125 -11.43 -8.63 -0.27
CA LEU A 125 -12.89 -8.53 -0.27
C LEU A 125 -13.50 -8.88 1.10
N ALA A 126 -12.89 -9.79 1.84
CA ALA A 126 -13.37 -10.22 3.15
C ALA A 126 -13.26 -9.12 4.23
N PHE A 127 -12.47 -8.07 4.02
CA PHE A 127 -12.41 -6.93 4.93
C PHE A 127 -13.60 -5.96 4.80
N ALA A 128 -14.48 -6.13 3.82
CA ALA A 128 -15.58 -5.20 3.58
C ALA A 128 -16.78 -5.47 4.50
N ASP A 129 -17.31 -4.41 5.11
CA ASP A 129 -18.62 -4.44 5.76
C ASP A 129 -19.78 -4.48 4.73
N SER A 130 -21.01 -4.57 5.24
CA SER A 130 -22.21 -4.60 4.40
C SER A 130 -22.43 -3.34 3.55
N GLU A 131 -21.78 -2.21 3.88
CA GLU A 131 -21.84 -0.94 3.13
C GLU A 131 -20.61 -0.76 2.21
N GLY A 132 -19.63 -1.66 2.29
CA GLY A 132 -18.40 -1.63 1.50
C GLY A 132 -17.32 -0.70 2.08
N PHE A 133 -17.36 -0.41 3.38
CA PHE A 133 -16.23 0.15 4.11
C PHE A 133 -15.32 -0.99 4.57
N LEU A 134 -14.02 -0.74 4.56
CA LEU A 134 -13.02 -1.74 4.93
C LEU A 134 -12.68 -1.61 6.41
N PHE A 135 -12.80 -2.69 7.16
CA PHE A 135 -12.15 -2.80 8.45
C PHE A 135 -10.64 -2.62 8.27
N TRP A 136 -10.01 -1.91 9.21
CA TRP A 136 -8.58 -1.64 9.10
C TRP A 136 -7.73 -2.90 9.20
N ALA A 137 -8.01 -3.73 10.22
CA ALA A 137 -7.18 -4.90 10.53
C ALA A 137 -8.03 -6.10 10.95
N LYS A 138 -7.41 -7.27 10.93
CA LYS A 138 -7.96 -8.54 11.43
C LYS A 138 -6.88 -9.27 12.24
N ASP A 139 -7.25 -9.76 13.41
CA ASP A 139 -6.45 -10.65 14.26
C ASP A 139 -7.22 -11.94 14.60
N GLU A 140 -6.80 -12.66 15.65
CA GLU A 140 -7.46 -13.88 16.12
C GLU A 140 -8.84 -13.63 16.76
N ASP A 141 -9.08 -12.42 17.28
CA ASP A 141 -10.36 -12.01 17.87
C ASP A 141 -11.36 -11.51 16.80
N GLY A 142 -10.91 -11.27 15.57
CA GLY A 142 -11.75 -10.83 14.46
C GLY A 142 -11.33 -9.53 13.80
N TYR A 143 -12.29 -8.83 13.20
CA TYR A 143 -12.05 -7.55 12.53
C TYR A 143 -12.12 -6.38 13.52
N SER A 144 -11.23 -5.39 13.33
CA SER A 144 -11.26 -4.13 14.07
C SER A 144 -12.53 -3.33 13.75
N ASP A 145 -13.04 -2.56 14.73
CA ASP A 145 -14.20 -1.68 14.52
C ASP A 145 -13.92 -0.43 13.70
N ASN A 146 -12.64 -0.17 13.39
CA ASN A 146 -12.20 1.05 12.73
C ASN A 146 -11.97 0.85 11.22
N SER A 147 -12.32 1.87 10.44
CA SER A 147 -11.92 2.04 9.04
C SER A 147 -10.94 3.22 8.93
N LEU A 148 -9.83 3.03 8.22
CA LEU A 148 -8.86 4.09 7.97
C LEU A 148 -8.95 4.58 6.53
N ILE A 149 -9.04 5.90 6.33
CA ILE A 149 -9.13 6.46 4.98
C ILE A 149 -7.87 6.18 4.16
N THR A 150 -6.68 6.29 4.75
CA THR A 150 -5.41 6.01 4.09
C THR A 150 -5.33 4.54 3.64
N ALA A 151 -5.67 3.59 4.52
CA ALA A 151 -5.74 2.17 4.19
C ALA A 151 -6.77 1.89 3.07
N SER A 152 -7.96 2.48 3.18
CA SER A 152 -9.01 2.35 2.16
C SER A 152 -8.62 2.96 0.81
N CYS A 153 -7.87 4.05 0.79
CA CYS A 153 -7.28 4.63 -0.43
C CYS A 153 -6.25 3.69 -1.06
N SER A 154 -5.37 3.10 -0.24
CA SER A 154 -4.38 2.12 -0.71
C SER A 154 -5.06 0.89 -1.30
N VAL A 155 -6.13 0.38 -0.68
CA VAL A 155 -6.93 -0.71 -1.26
C VAL A 155 -7.63 -0.26 -2.55
N HIS A 156 -8.18 0.95 -2.59
CA HIS A 156 -8.83 1.47 -3.81
C HIS A 156 -7.88 1.44 -5.01
N ILE A 157 -6.68 2.02 -4.88
CA ILE A 157 -5.69 2.02 -5.98
C ILE A 157 -5.20 0.61 -6.32
N SER A 158 -5.08 -0.26 -5.31
CA SER A 158 -4.71 -1.66 -5.49
C SER A 158 -5.77 -2.42 -6.28
N LEU A 159 -7.05 -2.26 -5.96
CA LEU A 159 -8.16 -2.90 -6.69
C LEU A 159 -8.30 -2.35 -8.12
N LYS A 160 -8.09 -1.04 -8.34
CA LYS A 160 -8.02 -0.46 -9.68
C LYS A 160 -6.85 -0.98 -10.49
N THR A 161 -5.76 -1.37 -9.84
CA THR A 161 -4.63 -2.04 -10.48
C THR A 161 -4.92 -3.52 -10.72
N TYR A 162 -5.58 -4.20 -9.77
CA TYR A 162 -6.05 -5.58 -9.95
C TYR A 162 -6.98 -5.72 -11.15
N GLU A 163 -7.89 -4.77 -11.42
CA GLU A 163 -8.75 -4.80 -12.63
C GLU A 163 -7.92 -4.99 -13.90
N LYS A 164 -6.78 -4.30 -14.01
CA LYS A 164 -5.90 -4.38 -15.18
C LYS A 164 -5.17 -5.73 -15.24
N ILE A 165 -4.70 -6.24 -14.09
CA ILE A 165 -4.10 -7.58 -13.98
C ILE A 165 -5.14 -8.65 -14.31
N ALA A 166 -6.37 -8.51 -13.81
CA ALA A 166 -7.45 -9.45 -14.02
C ALA A 166 -7.85 -9.56 -15.50
N ILE A 167 -7.92 -8.45 -16.23
CA ILE A 167 -8.12 -8.46 -17.69
C ILE A 167 -7.01 -9.24 -18.39
N THR A 168 -5.75 -9.06 -17.97
CA THR A 168 -4.60 -9.73 -18.58
C THR A 168 -4.58 -11.23 -18.31
N LEU A 169 -5.03 -11.65 -17.11
CA LEU A 169 -5.00 -13.05 -16.65
C LEU A 169 -6.32 -13.79 -16.80
N ASP A 170 -7.37 -13.16 -17.33
CA ASP A 170 -8.73 -13.68 -17.37
C ASP A 170 -9.20 -14.12 -15.97
N LEU A 171 -9.31 -13.13 -15.06
CA LEU A 171 -9.77 -13.31 -13.69
C LEU A 171 -11.04 -12.49 -13.43
N ASP A 172 -11.86 -12.96 -12.51
CA ASP A 172 -13.07 -12.26 -12.09
C ASP A 172 -12.75 -10.98 -11.29
N CYS A 173 -13.58 -9.95 -11.52
CA CYS A 173 -13.60 -8.70 -10.75
C CYS A 173 -15.01 -8.42 -10.25
N ASN A 174 -15.19 -8.28 -8.96
CA ASN A 174 -16.48 -7.91 -8.35
C ASN A 174 -16.21 -7.17 -7.03
N HIS A 175 -15.81 -5.89 -7.14
CA HIS A 175 -15.42 -5.10 -5.97
C HIS A 175 -15.90 -3.63 -6.03
N GLU A 176 -16.82 -3.30 -6.92
CA GLU A 176 -17.31 -1.92 -7.11
C GLU A 176 -17.82 -1.31 -5.80
N LYS A 177 -18.44 -2.15 -4.95
CA LYS A 177 -18.97 -1.71 -3.67
C LYS A 177 -17.88 -1.23 -2.70
N ILE A 178 -16.68 -1.77 -2.81
CA ILE A 178 -15.54 -1.42 -1.93
C ILE A 178 -14.88 -0.14 -2.40
N LEU A 179 -14.91 0.15 -3.70
CA LEU A 179 -14.24 1.32 -4.24
C LEU A 179 -14.73 2.61 -3.59
N LEU A 180 -13.78 3.48 -3.29
CA LEU A 180 -14.07 4.79 -2.75
C LEU A 180 -14.67 5.72 -3.81
N ASN A 181 -15.54 6.58 -3.35
CA ASN A 181 -16.08 7.72 -4.09
C ASN A 181 -16.12 8.95 -3.18
N GLN A 182 -16.54 10.11 -3.72
CA GLN A 182 -16.58 11.37 -2.97
C GLN A 182 -17.49 11.29 -1.73
N GLU A 183 -18.59 10.53 -1.79
CA GLU A 183 -19.50 10.37 -0.66
C GLU A 183 -18.82 9.57 0.46
N LYS A 184 -18.24 8.42 0.14
CA LYS A 184 -17.55 7.57 1.12
C LYS A 184 -16.40 8.30 1.80
N ILE A 185 -15.54 9.01 1.05
CA ILE A 185 -14.39 9.72 1.66
C ILE A 185 -14.82 10.84 2.63
N ASN A 186 -16.06 11.33 2.55
CA ASN A 186 -16.61 12.31 3.46
C ASN A 186 -17.32 11.68 4.67
N SER A 187 -17.37 10.34 4.76
CA SER A 187 -18.03 9.63 5.85
C SER A 187 -17.28 9.83 7.17
N LYS A 188 -18.06 9.95 8.26
CA LYS A 188 -17.54 9.92 9.64
C LYS A 188 -17.02 8.55 10.07
N LYS A 189 -17.29 7.48 9.33
CA LYS A 189 -16.72 6.14 9.59
C LYS A 189 -15.19 6.12 9.57
N PHE A 190 -14.56 7.13 8.97
CA PHE A 190 -13.11 7.30 8.97
C PHE A 190 -12.59 8.13 10.17
N ASP A 191 -13.44 8.64 11.03
CA ASP A 191 -13.02 9.28 12.29
C ASP A 191 -12.69 8.19 13.31
N ARG A 192 -11.48 8.22 13.89
CA ARG A 192 -10.97 7.20 14.81
C ARG A 192 -11.11 7.64 16.25
N ASP A 193 -11.67 6.81 17.12
CA ASP A 193 -11.74 7.07 18.56
C ASP A 193 -12.33 8.46 18.89
N GLY A 194 -13.31 8.91 18.08
CA GLY A 194 -13.90 10.24 18.20
C GLY A 194 -13.03 11.39 17.69
N ILE A 195 -11.86 11.09 17.08
CA ILE A 195 -10.94 12.09 16.53
C ILE A 195 -11.18 12.21 15.04
N SER A 196 -11.47 13.44 14.57
CA SER A 196 -11.64 13.69 13.13
C SER A 196 -10.38 13.35 12.35
N ARG A 197 -10.54 12.57 11.27
CA ARG A 197 -9.46 12.26 10.33
C ARG A 197 -8.80 13.51 9.73
N LYS A 198 -9.49 14.66 9.69
CA LYS A 198 -8.94 15.93 9.20
C LYS A 198 -7.71 16.41 9.95
N ARG A 199 -7.48 15.87 11.16
CA ARG A 199 -6.29 16.14 11.96
C ARG A 199 -5.00 15.60 11.34
N PHE A 200 -5.08 14.54 10.53
CA PHE A 200 -3.93 13.81 9.99
C PHE A 200 -3.70 14.18 8.52
N SER A 201 -2.47 14.54 8.15
CA SER A 201 -2.15 14.98 6.79
C SER A 201 -2.38 13.89 5.76
N MET A 202 -1.94 12.66 6.02
CA MET A 202 -2.13 11.52 5.11
C MET A 202 -3.61 11.29 4.79
N ASP A 203 -4.47 11.33 5.80
CA ASP A 203 -5.91 11.14 5.64
C ASP A 203 -6.56 12.25 4.79
N ASN A 204 -5.88 13.37 4.61
CA ASN A 204 -6.36 14.47 3.76
C ASN A 204 -5.82 14.41 2.33
N TYR A 205 -4.58 13.98 2.09
CA TYR A 205 -4.00 14.01 0.75
C TYR A 205 -4.08 12.65 0.00
N TYR A 206 -4.18 11.52 0.70
CA TYR A 206 -4.24 10.20 0.07
C TYR A 206 -5.41 10.03 -0.91
N PRO A 207 -6.64 10.54 -0.66
CA PRO A 207 -7.70 10.51 -1.66
C PRO A 207 -7.30 11.13 -3.01
N PHE A 208 -6.47 12.20 -2.99
CA PHE A 208 -5.97 12.81 -4.23
C PHE A 208 -4.98 11.92 -4.97
N LEU A 209 -4.07 11.27 -4.23
CA LEU A 209 -3.12 10.32 -4.83
C LEU A 209 -3.84 9.16 -5.52
N CYS A 210 -5.04 8.82 -5.04
CA CYS A 210 -5.90 7.78 -5.62
C CYS A 210 -6.88 8.31 -6.69
N GLY A 211 -6.80 9.59 -7.06
CA GLY A 211 -7.65 10.20 -8.08
C GLY A 211 -9.10 10.47 -7.66
N ILE A 212 -9.39 10.51 -6.34
CA ILE A 212 -10.77 10.71 -5.82
C ILE A 212 -10.98 12.13 -5.30
N GLY A 213 -9.92 12.89 -5.07
CA GLY A 213 -9.97 14.22 -4.48
C GLY A 213 -10.27 15.35 -5.48
N ASP A 214 -10.60 16.53 -4.96
CA ASP A 214 -10.71 17.78 -5.73
C ASP A 214 -9.37 18.52 -5.70
N ASP A 215 -8.72 18.66 -6.86
CA ASP A 215 -7.41 19.29 -7.02
C ASP A 215 -7.34 20.73 -6.46
N LYS A 216 -8.44 21.46 -6.48
CA LYS A 216 -8.50 22.81 -5.92
C LYS A 216 -8.47 22.83 -4.39
N LEU A 217 -8.93 21.75 -3.78
CA LEU A 217 -8.99 21.61 -2.33
C LEU A 217 -7.64 21.18 -1.73
N ILE A 218 -6.83 20.41 -2.47
CA ILE A 218 -5.59 19.84 -1.96
C ILE A 218 -4.59 20.92 -1.51
N SER A 219 -4.36 21.93 -2.34
CA SER A 219 -3.40 23.00 -2.01
C SER A 219 -3.79 23.74 -0.72
N LYS A 220 -5.09 24.03 -0.55
CA LYS A 220 -5.62 24.67 0.67
C LYS A 220 -5.47 23.73 1.88
N THR A 221 -5.74 22.47 1.71
CA THR A 221 -5.66 21.47 2.78
C THR A 221 -4.21 21.27 3.22
N LEU A 222 -3.29 21.08 2.27
CA LEU A 222 -1.88 20.86 2.57
C LEU A 222 -1.20 22.09 3.17
N SER A 223 -1.65 23.30 2.85
CA SER A 223 -1.10 24.52 3.45
C SER A 223 -1.23 24.55 4.99
N ASN A 224 -2.24 23.90 5.54
CA ASN A 224 -2.42 23.77 6.99
C ASN A 224 -1.38 22.86 7.66
N PHE A 225 -0.79 21.95 6.90
CA PHE A 225 0.19 20.99 7.40
C PHE A 225 1.63 21.36 7.01
N TYR A 226 1.79 22.32 6.10
CA TYR A 226 3.12 22.72 5.63
C TYR A 226 3.89 23.49 6.72
N ASN A 227 5.14 23.09 6.91
CA ASN A 227 6.10 23.79 7.77
C ASN A 227 7.39 24.02 6.97
N GLU A 228 7.85 25.27 6.93
CA GLU A 228 9.11 25.61 6.28
C GLU A 228 10.28 24.90 6.98
N GLY A 229 11.05 24.15 6.23
CA GLY A 229 12.18 23.35 6.73
C GLY A 229 11.85 21.90 7.14
N LEU A 230 10.59 21.58 7.44
CA LEU A 230 10.16 20.21 7.79
C LEU A 230 9.29 19.55 6.71
N GLY A 231 8.66 20.35 5.82
CA GLY A 231 7.72 19.81 4.82
C GLY A 231 6.31 19.64 5.39
N ILE A 232 5.66 18.52 5.09
CA ILE A 232 4.28 18.24 5.52
C ILE A 232 4.30 17.55 6.88
N LYS A 233 3.73 18.19 7.90
CA LYS A 233 3.55 17.61 9.24
C LYS A 233 2.57 16.43 9.19
N CYS A 234 2.78 15.41 10.01
CA CYS A 234 1.85 14.28 10.12
C CYS A 234 0.52 14.71 10.74
N VAL A 235 0.55 15.56 11.77
CA VAL A 235 -0.62 16.11 12.46
C VAL A 235 -0.58 17.64 12.48
N ILE A 236 -1.76 18.28 12.57
CA ILE A 236 -1.85 19.75 12.53
C ILE A 236 -1.11 20.38 13.70
N GLU A 237 -1.31 19.90 14.92
CA GLU A 237 -0.88 20.52 16.16
C GLU A 237 0.60 20.27 16.45
N GLU A 238 1.09 19.09 16.08
CA GLU A 238 2.44 18.65 16.43
C GLU A 238 3.20 18.19 15.20
N PRO A 239 4.38 18.79 14.92
CA PRO A 239 5.26 18.23 13.92
C PRO A 239 5.84 16.92 14.48
N TRP A 240 5.42 15.80 13.94
CA TRP A 240 6.19 14.58 14.09
C TRP A 240 7.46 14.75 13.28
N VAL A 241 8.54 14.86 13.98
CA VAL A 241 9.86 14.75 13.39
C VAL A 241 10.17 13.25 13.41
N THR A 242 10.06 12.63 12.25
CA THR A 242 10.61 11.30 12.05
C THR A 242 12.05 11.38 11.62
#